data_f0e6e5591a06bbd12429eb0d192b6b12
#
_entry.id   f0e6e5591a06bbd12429eb0d192b6b12
#
_cell.length_a   1.000
_cell.length_b   1.000
_cell.length_c   1.000
_cell.angle_alpha   90.00
_cell.angle_beta   90.00
_cell.angle_gamma   90.00
#
_symmetry.space_group_name_H-M   'P 1'
#
loop_
_entity.id
_entity.type
_entity.pdbx_description
1 polymer ?
#
loop_
_entity_poly.entity_id
_entity_poly.type
_entity_poly.pdbx_seq_one_letter_code
_entity_poly.pdbx_strand_id
1 'polypeptide(L)'
;LRGSVSGVEPGECRVAVFIYVPPYGWYTKPTCAQPLTVIQSDGSWTTDITTGGVDELATRVAALLVRTNFDADCVLGLPFLPTNLFAQALASAIVTRQHPGVRWLSFSGESWWVKTSSERVGPGPNYFSDSTNNVWVDALGRLHLRITQDAGRWYCAEVVSARTFGFGWYRFVIESRLDNLDTNIVLGLFTWSDDPAWAHREIDFERLCMDTTGRIDGNNFQFVVQPWEMPGHVVRFKVPPQATSSVHTFCWEPGAVRFRSRVGGLAPLSATTNVLDTWVYTLVTPQSGDENVRINLWLYDGMPPGNGHEAEVIVSRFDFSPLAKPFPPVVIRASLIGTNIVLIGTDGVPGGSYLLLSSSELGLPACAWMPLQTNRFDAAGNFTCTVGLAETQPQFRFFLLQLQ
;
A
#
# COMPACT_ATOMS: atom_id res chain seq x y z
N LEU A 1 13.48 8.24 -19.09
CA LEU A 1 12.93 7.17 -18.26
C LEU A 1 13.56 5.83 -18.65
N ARG A 2 13.83 4.96 -17.65
CA ARG A 2 14.38 3.62 -17.88
C ARG A 2 13.60 2.61 -17.07
N GLY A 3 13.50 1.39 -17.58
CA GLY A 3 12.88 0.28 -16.89
C GLY A 3 13.36 -1.07 -17.37
N SER A 4 12.85 -2.12 -16.76
CA SER A 4 13.11 -3.50 -17.17
C SER A 4 11.82 -4.32 -17.14
N VAL A 5 11.77 -5.33 -17.99
CA VAL A 5 10.67 -6.28 -18.11
C VAL A 5 11.25 -7.69 -18.01
N SER A 6 10.55 -8.57 -17.32
CA SER A 6 10.90 -9.99 -17.20
C SER A 6 9.70 -10.88 -17.47
N GLY A 7 9.93 -12.14 -17.83
CA GLY A 7 8.88 -13.13 -18.03
C GLY A 7 8.12 -13.02 -19.36
N VAL A 8 8.64 -12.25 -20.32
CA VAL A 8 8.12 -12.16 -21.69
C VAL A 8 9.26 -12.19 -22.71
N GLU A 9 8.96 -12.53 -23.94
CA GLU A 9 9.87 -12.42 -25.06
C GLU A 9 9.94 -10.96 -25.54
N PRO A 10 11.11 -10.27 -25.44
CA PRO A 10 11.25 -8.86 -25.77
C PRO A 10 10.80 -8.48 -27.18
N GLY A 11 10.97 -9.39 -28.16
CA GLY A 11 10.55 -9.19 -29.54
C GLY A 11 9.04 -9.10 -29.74
N GLU A 12 8.25 -9.73 -28.86
CA GLU A 12 6.78 -9.81 -28.96
C GLU A 12 6.07 -8.69 -28.18
N CYS A 13 6.80 -7.92 -27.39
CA CYS A 13 6.25 -6.89 -26.52
C CYS A 13 6.88 -5.53 -26.75
N ARG A 14 6.18 -4.50 -26.28
CA ARG A 14 6.60 -3.08 -26.27
C ARG A 14 6.17 -2.47 -24.95
N VAL A 15 6.69 -1.28 -24.65
CA VAL A 15 6.25 -0.47 -23.53
C VAL A 15 5.58 0.79 -24.04
N ALA A 16 4.29 1.00 -23.71
CA ALA A 16 3.61 2.27 -23.92
C ALA A 16 3.81 3.12 -22.67
N VAL A 17 4.29 4.36 -22.86
CA VAL A 17 4.62 5.28 -21.76
C VAL A 17 3.78 6.53 -21.85
N PHE A 18 3.25 6.96 -20.71
CA PHE A 18 2.45 8.17 -20.56
C PHE A 18 2.97 8.98 -19.38
N ILE A 19 2.86 10.30 -19.46
CA ILE A 19 3.16 11.21 -18.34
C ILE A 19 1.94 12.05 -18.02
N TYR A 20 1.74 12.35 -16.73
CA TYR A 20 0.72 13.28 -16.26
C TYR A 20 1.36 14.61 -15.87
N VAL A 21 0.90 15.69 -16.47
CA VAL A 21 1.39 17.06 -16.24
C VAL A 21 0.23 17.92 -15.71
N PRO A 22 0.20 18.27 -14.42
CA PRO A 22 -0.85 19.16 -13.89
C PRO A 22 -0.72 20.60 -14.46
N PRO A 23 -1.80 21.29 -14.74
CA PRO A 23 -3.20 20.83 -14.80
C PRO A 23 -3.59 20.26 -16.17
N TYR A 24 -2.65 20.01 -17.05
CA TYR A 24 -2.86 19.74 -18.48
C TYR A 24 -3.27 18.30 -18.79
N GLY A 25 -3.03 17.33 -17.88
CA GLY A 25 -3.45 15.94 -18.04
C GLY A 25 -2.38 14.99 -18.55
N TRP A 26 -2.80 13.84 -19.08
CA TRP A 26 -1.95 12.77 -19.57
C TRP A 26 -1.50 12.98 -21.01
N TYR A 27 -0.26 12.58 -21.30
CA TYR A 27 0.35 12.68 -22.65
C TYR A 27 1.12 11.40 -23.00
N THR A 28 0.95 10.91 -24.23
CA THR A 28 1.72 9.80 -24.79
C THR A 28 3.20 10.18 -24.99
N LYS A 29 4.11 9.23 -24.68
CA LYS A 29 5.56 9.39 -24.82
C LYS A 29 6.19 8.20 -25.58
N PRO A 30 7.31 8.47 -26.31
CA PRO A 30 7.94 9.76 -26.57
C PRO A 30 7.09 10.71 -27.40
N THR A 31 6.33 10.19 -28.38
CA THR A 31 5.44 10.98 -29.26
C THR A 31 4.26 10.14 -29.72
N CYS A 32 3.19 10.77 -30.16
CA CYS A 32 2.06 10.07 -30.77
C CYS A 32 2.41 9.35 -32.08
N ALA A 33 3.44 9.80 -32.80
CA ALA A 33 3.90 9.11 -34.02
C ALA A 33 4.71 7.84 -33.69
N GLN A 34 5.30 7.75 -32.51
CA GLN A 34 6.05 6.61 -32.01
C GLN A 34 5.67 6.34 -30.56
N PRO A 35 4.46 5.82 -30.30
CA PRO A 35 3.92 5.71 -28.94
C PRO A 35 4.47 4.49 -28.19
N LEU A 36 5.21 3.61 -28.84
CA LEU A 36 5.68 2.35 -28.26
C LEU A 36 7.20 2.29 -28.20
N THR A 37 7.72 1.96 -27.02
CA THR A 37 9.15 1.81 -26.74
C THR A 37 9.57 0.36 -26.92
N VAL A 38 10.69 0.14 -27.60
CA VAL A 38 11.29 -1.19 -27.84
C VAL A 38 11.94 -1.70 -26.55
N ILE A 39 11.74 -2.98 -26.25
CA ILE A 39 12.43 -3.71 -25.19
C ILE A 39 13.68 -4.37 -25.79
N GLN A 40 14.83 -4.18 -25.14
CA GLN A 40 16.08 -4.78 -25.55
C GLN A 40 16.11 -6.29 -25.19
N SER A 41 17.05 -7.03 -25.77
CA SER A 41 17.16 -8.50 -25.54
C SER A 41 17.43 -8.88 -24.07
N ASP A 42 17.97 -7.96 -23.26
CA ASP A 42 18.18 -8.12 -21.83
C ASP A 42 16.96 -7.73 -20.99
N GLY A 43 15.84 -7.38 -21.63
CA GLY A 43 14.61 -6.91 -20.98
C GLY A 43 14.63 -5.42 -20.61
N SER A 44 15.73 -4.71 -20.80
CA SER A 44 15.79 -3.28 -20.52
C SER A 44 15.07 -2.45 -21.59
N TRP A 45 14.59 -1.28 -21.21
CA TRP A 45 14.01 -0.29 -22.13
C TRP A 45 14.29 1.13 -21.66
N THR A 46 14.32 2.06 -22.61
CA THR A 46 14.54 3.48 -22.34
C THR A 46 13.64 4.31 -23.25
N THR A 47 12.99 5.31 -22.68
CA THR A 47 12.13 6.26 -23.41
C THR A 47 12.44 7.69 -22.98
N ASP A 48 12.41 8.61 -23.93
CA ASP A 48 12.42 10.03 -23.61
C ASP A 48 11.00 10.48 -23.23
N ILE A 49 10.86 11.02 -22.03
CA ILE A 49 9.59 11.56 -21.51
C ILE A 49 9.55 13.08 -21.47
N THR A 50 10.61 13.75 -21.97
CA THR A 50 10.76 15.21 -22.01
C THR A 50 10.86 15.72 -23.44
N THR A 51 9.98 15.26 -24.31
CA THR A 51 10.01 15.51 -25.76
C THR A 51 9.42 16.86 -26.17
N GLY A 52 8.92 17.66 -25.23
CA GLY A 52 8.48 19.02 -25.52
C GLY A 52 7.57 19.64 -24.46
N GLY A 53 7.29 20.92 -24.64
CA GLY A 53 6.34 21.68 -23.84
C GLY A 53 6.64 21.69 -22.34
N VAL A 54 5.65 21.27 -21.56
CA VAL A 54 5.69 21.27 -20.08
C VAL A 54 6.03 19.89 -19.48
N ASP A 55 6.58 18.98 -20.27
CA ASP A 55 6.85 17.60 -19.88
C ASP A 55 7.71 17.47 -18.60
N GLU A 56 8.63 18.43 -18.38
CA GLU A 56 9.46 18.45 -17.17
C GLU A 56 8.65 18.61 -15.88
N LEU A 57 7.43 19.17 -15.99
CA LEU A 57 6.50 19.34 -14.87
C LEU A 57 5.68 18.08 -14.58
N ALA A 58 5.93 16.99 -15.30
CA ALA A 58 5.21 15.74 -15.09
C ALA A 58 5.37 15.24 -13.63
N THR A 59 4.25 14.90 -13.02
CA THR A 59 4.18 14.42 -11.64
C THR A 59 3.93 12.92 -11.53
N ARG A 60 3.40 12.28 -12.58
CA ARG A 60 3.19 10.82 -12.65
C ARG A 60 3.69 10.28 -13.99
N VAL A 61 4.11 9.03 -13.98
CA VAL A 61 4.51 8.27 -15.17
C VAL A 61 3.82 6.92 -15.15
N ALA A 62 3.14 6.59 -16.24
CA ALA A 62 2.57 5.26 -16.46
C ALA A 62 3.39 4.53 -17.54
N ALA A 63 3.73 3.26 -17.28
CA ALA A 63 4.35 2.35 -18.22
C ALA A 63 3.49 1.08 -18.33
N LEU A 64 3.04 0.76 -19.53
CA LEU A 64 2.19 -0.38 -19.82
C LEU A 64 2.95 -1.36 -20.71
N LEU A 65 3.13 -2.60 -20.27
CA LEU A 65 3.67 -3.67 -21.09
C LEU A 65 2.55 -4.20 -22.00
N VAL A 66 2.76 -4.12 -23.29
CA VAL A 66 1.75 -4.43 -24.31
C VAL A 66 2.32 -5.35 -25.41
N ARG A 67 1.47 -6.02 -26.15
CA ARG A 67 1.88 -6.75 -27.35
C ARG A 67 2.31 -5.80 -28.46
N THR A 68 3.12 -6.28 -29.42
CA THR A 68 3.61 -5.48 -30.55
C THR A 68 2.51 -4.98 -31.48
N ASN A 69 1.35 -5.62 -31.49
CA ASN A 69 0.17 -5.23 -32.25
C ASN A 69 -0.80 -4.32 -31.47
N PHE A 70 -0.37 -3.82 -30.32
CA PHE A 70 -1.17 -2.89 -29.52
C PHE A 70 -1.34 -1.57 -30.28
N ASP A 71 -2.59 -1.16 -30.44
CA ASP A 71 -2.93 0.14 -31.00
C ASP A 71 -2.95 1.17 -29.85
N ALA A 72 -1.86 1.92 -29.77
CA ALA A 72 -1.73 2.94 -28.77
C ALA A 72 -2.45 4.21 -29.22
N ASP A 73 -3.68 4.41 -28.74
CA ASP A 73 -4.34 5.70 -28.88
C ASP A 73 -3.40 6.84 -28.44
N CYS A 74 -3.36 7.88 -29.25
CA CYS A 74 -2.60 9.08 -28.91
C CYS A 74 -3.33 9.85 -27.80
N VAL A 75 -2.77 9.87 -26.61
CA VAL A 75 -3.29 10.63 -25.48
C VAL A 75 -2.63 12.01 -25.43
N LEU A 76 -3.44 13.06 -25.49
CA LEU A 76 -3.00 14.47 -25.47
C LEU A 76 -3.89 15.29 -24.53
N GLY A 77 -3.42 15.51 -23.28
CA GLY A 77 -4.10 16.34 -22.30
C GLY A 77 -5.39 15.73 -21.75
N LEU A 78 -5.54 14.41 -21.75
CA LEU A 78 -6.69 13.77 -21.12
C LEU A 78 -6.58 13.83 -19.60
N PRO A 79 -7.67 14.13 -18.89
CA PRO A 79 -7.65 14.16 -17.42
C PRO A 79 -7.32 12.79 -16.82
N PHE A 80 -7.70 11.70 -17.52
CA PHE A 80 -7.49 10.31 -17.10
C PHE A 80 -6.98 9.46 -18.27
N LEU A 81 -6.19 8.43 -17.96
CA LEU A 81 -5.84 7.43 -18.97
C LEU A 81 -7.06 6.54 -19.25
N PRO A 82 -7.37 6.28 -20.53
CA PRO A 82 -8.47 5.40 -20.90
C PRO A 82 -8.33 4.00 -20.30
N THR A 83 -9.40 3.45 -19.73
CA THR A 83 -9.39 2.14 -19.04
C THR A 83 -9.10 0.99 -19.99
N ASN A 84 -9.43 1.12 -21.29
CA ASN A 84 -9.11 0.13 -22.31
C ASN A 84 -7.59 -0.07 -22.49
N LEU A 85 -6.77 0.91 -22.19
CA LEU A 85 -5.31 0.77 -22.21
C LEU A 85 -4.84 -0.25 -21.18
N PHE A 86 -5.38 -0.19 -19.97
CA PHE A 86 -5.06 -1.13 -18.90
C PHE A 86 -5.61 -2.53 -19.17
N ALA A 87 -6.81 -2.62 -19.74
CA ALA A 87 -7.44 -3.90 -20.08
C ALA A 87 -6.65 -4.70 -21.13
N GLN A 88 -5.88 -4.03 -21.98
CA GLN A 88 -5.06 -4.65 -23.02
C GLN A 88 -3.60 -4.83 -22.58
N ALA A 89 -3.19 -4.25 -21.46
CA ALA A 89 -1.84 -4.37 -20.94
C ALA A 89 -1.60 -5.74 -20.30
N LEU A 90 -0.45 -6.33 -20.56
CA LEU A 90 0.02 -7.56 -19.90
C LEU A 90 0.49 -7.26 -18.47
N ALA A 91 1.01 -6.07 -18.24
CA ALA A 91 1.38 -5.52 -16.95
C ALA A 91 1.39 -3.98 -17.03
N SER A 92 1.20 -3.34 -15.89
CA SER A 92 1.26 -1.88 -15.78
C SER A 92 2.04 -1.46 -14.54
N ALA A 93 2.68 -0.31 -14.61
CA ALA A 93 3.30 0.36 -13.48
C ALA A 93 3.04 1.86 -13.59
N ILE A 94 2.46 2.46 -12.56
CA ILE A 94 2.32 3.90 -12.45
C ILE A 94 3.11 4.36 -11.23
N VAL A 95 3.97 5.34 -11.43
CA VAL A 95 4.83 5.89 -10.38
C VAL A 95 4.66 7.39 -10.31
N THR A 96 4.68 7.93 -9.10
CA THR A 96 4.77 9.38 -8.89
C THR A 96 6.22 9.81 -9.01
N ARG A 97 6.47 10.82 -9.84
CA ARG A 97 7.78 11.43 -9.98
C ARG A 97 8.05 12.31 -8.76
N GLN A 98 9.20 12.12 -8.13
CA GLN A 98 9.61 12.99 -7.02
C GLN A 98 9.80 14.43 -7.53
N HIS A 99 9.07 15.35 -6.92
CA HIS A 99 9.14 16.78 -7.23
C HIS A 99 9.89 17.54 -6.13
N PRO A 100 10.74 18.54 -6.47
CA PRO A 100 11.27 19.46 -5.48
C PRO A 100 10.13 20.13 -4.70
N GLY A 101 10.23 20.16 -3.36
CA GLY A 101 9.22 20.77 -2.48
C GLY A 101 8.14 19.81 -1.97
N VAL A 102 8.07 18.57 -2.46
CA VAL A 102 7.23 17.52 -1.86
C VAL A 102 8.07 16.70 -0.89
N ARG A 103 7.57 16.51 0.32
CA ARG A 103 8.23 15.67 1.31
C ARG A 103 7.93 14.20 1.06
N TRP A 104 9.00 13.41 1.01
CA TRP A 104 8.95 11.96 0.82
C TRP A 104 9.45 11.23 2.06
N LEU A 105 8.94 10.03 2.29
CA LEU A 105 9.39 9.11 3.32
C LEU A 105 9.40 7.67 2.79
N SER A 106 10.17 6.80 3.44
CA SER A 106 10.14 5.36 3.22
C SER A 106 9.42 4.68 4.37
N PHE A 107 8.41 3.88 4.05
CA PHE A 107 7.65 3.10 5.02
C PHE A 107 7.30 1.74 4.44
N SER A 108 7.56 0.66 5.18
CA SER A 108 7.29 -0.73 4.79
C SER A 108 7.91 -1.11 3.43
N GLY A 109 9.11 -0.58 3.11
CA GLY A 109 9.82 -0.85 1.86
C GLY A 109 9.29 -0.10 0.64
N GLU A 110 8.25 0.71 0.79
CA GLU A 110 7.66 1.54 -0.25
C GLU A 110 8.03 3.03 -0.05
N SER A 111 7.98 3.80 -1.14
CA SER A 111 8.12 5.25 -1.11
C SER A 111 6.75 5.90 -1.01
N TRP A 112 6.62 6.87 -0.13
CA TRP A 112 5.37 7.61 0.11
C TRP A 112 5.64 9.10 0.07
N TRP A 113 4.73 9.88 -0.52
CA TRP A 113 4.76 11.32 -0.37
C TRP A 113 3.75 11.76 0.69
N VAL A 114 4.09 12.84 1.38
CA VAL A 114 3.28 13.39 2.46
C VAL A 114 2.43 14.53 1.91
N LYS A 115 1.12 14.42 2.10
CA LYS A 115 0.17 15.44 1.66
C LYS A 115 0.30 16.70 2.49
N THR A 116 0.27 17.85 1.82
CA THR A 116 0.21 19.18 2.44
C THR A 116 -0.78 20.05 1.70
N SER A 117 -1.42 21.00 2.38
CA SER A 117 -2.35 21.94 1.76
C SER A 117 -2.38 23.28 2.49
N SER A 118 -2.37 24.38 1.74
CA SER A 118 -2.59 25.75 2.26
C SER A 118 -4.08 26.07 2.43
N GLU A 119 -4.94 25.35 1.72
CA GLU A 119 -6.40 25.46 1.71
C GLU A 119 -7.03 24.22 2.33
N ARG A 120 -8.31 24.33 2.67
CA ARG A 120 -9.08 23.16 3.10
C ARG A 120 -9.41 22.27 1.91
N VAL A 121 -9.01 20.99 2.00
CA VAL A 121 -9.18 19.98 0.94
C VAL A 121 -9.77 18.69 1.51
N GLY A 122 -10.24 17.79 0.63
CA GLY A 122 -10.73 16.46 1.02
C GLY A 122 -9.62 15.53 1.58
N PRO A 123 -10.02 14.51 2.38
CA PRO A 123 -11.37 14.25 2.87
C PRO A 123 -11.82 15.29 3.91
N GLY A 124 -13.10 15.56 3.94
CA GLY A 124 -13.68 16.68 4.69
C GLY A 124 -13.15 18.02 4.19
N PRO A 125 -13.46 19.16 4.80
CA PRO A 125 -12.76 20.43 4.55
C PRO A 125 -11.61 20.59 5.53
N ASN A 126 -10.47 19.90 5.31
CA ASN A 126 -9.34 19.84 6.23
C ASN A 126 -8.07 20.49 5.67
N TYR A 127 -7.21 20.97 6.58
CA TYR A 127 -5.83 21.30 6.27
C TYR A 127 -4.95 20.08 6.50
N PHE A 128 -3.98 19.85 5.63
CA PHE A 128 -2.98 18.80 5.77
C PHE A 128 -1.60 19.41 5.93
N SER A 129 -0.76 18.78 6.75
CA SER A 129 0.60 19.24 7.00
C SER A 129 1.62 18.14 6.75
N ASP A 130 2.68 18.48 6.01
CA ASP A 130 3.84 17.63 5.81
C ASP A 130 4.92 17.82 6.88
N SER A 131 4.63 18.55 7.95
CA SER A 131 5.53 18.69 9.10
C SER A 131 5.89 17.33 9.71
N THR A 132 7.10 17.22 10.21
CA THR A 132 7.53 16.06 11.01
C THR A 132 6.78 15.91 12.34
N ASN A 133 6.03 16.94 12.76
CA ASN A 133 5.12 16.85 13.90
C ASN A 133 3.81 16.12 13.55
N ASN A 134 3.45 16.08 12.27
CA ASN A 134 2.22 15.43 11.78
C ASN A 134 2.48 14.04 11.19
N VAL A 135 3.59 13.87 10.48
CA VAL A 135 3.90 12.60 9.80
C VAL A 135 5.38 12.29 9.93
N TRP A 136 5.74 11.10 10.41
CA TRP A 136 7.12 10.62 10.43
C TRP A 136 7.18 9.09 10.50
N VAL A 137 8.35 8.53 10.23
CA VAL A 137 8.67 7.11 10.46
C VAL A 137 9.71 7.06 11.58
N ASP A 138 9.44 6.25 12.59
CA ASP A 138 10.30 6.11 13.76
C ASP A 138 11.49 5.15 13.50
N ALA A 139 12.36 4.99 14.50
CA ALA A 139 13.53 4.11 14.42
C ALA A 139 13.16 2.60 14.32
N LEU A 140 11.92 2.23 14.63
CA LEU A 140 11.39 0.87 14.45
C LEU A 140 10.74 0.68 13.08
N GLY A 141 10.76 1.70 12.23
CA GLY A 141 10.17 1.68 10.90
C GLY A 141 8.64 1.85 10.89
N ARG A 142 8.05 2.35 11.97
CA ARG A 142 6.59 2.53 12.08
C ARG A 142 6.21 3.95 11.63
N LEU A 143 5.12 4.05 10.87
CA LEU A 143 4.54 5.30 10.43
C LEU A 143 3.66 5.89 11.52
N HIS A 144 3.92 7.15 11.87
CA HIS A 144 3.12 7.94 12.79
C HIS A 144 2.33 8.98 12.00
N LEU A 145 1.03 9.03 12.25
CA LEU A 145 0.11 10.04 11.75
C LEU A 145 -0.49 10.78 12.94
N ARG A 146 -0.39 12.10 12.93
CA ARG A 146 -0.84 12.92 14.05
C ARG A 146 -1.71 14.09 13.58
N ILE A 147 -2.84 14.29 14.26
CA ILE A 147 -3.61 15.53 14.19
C ILE A 147 -3.05 16.48 15.21
N THR A 148 -2.63 17.67 14.76
CA THR A 148 -2.03 18.71 15.61
C THR A 148 -2.80 20.01 15.49
N GLN A 149 -2.62 20.88 16.52
CA GLN A 149 -3.12 22.24 16.47
C GLN A 149 -1.96 23.23 16.48
N ASP A 150 -1.96 24.16 15.55
CA ASP A 150 -1.02 25.27 15.51
C ASP A 150 -1.75 26.58 15.20
N ALA A 151 -1.47 27.63 15.99
CA ALA A 151 -2.08 28.95 15.86
C ALA A 151 -3.61 28.93 15.71
N GLY A 152 -4.29 28.03 16.44
CA GLY A 152 -5.75 27.87 16.41
C GLY A 152 -6.29 27.08 15.21
N ARG A 153 -5.43 26.58 14.34
CA ARG A 153 -5.78 25.75 13.16
C ARG A 153 -5.41 24.30 13.41
N TRP A 154 -6.31 23.38 13.04
CA TRP A 154 -6.08 21.94 13.08
C TRP A 154 -5.50 21.45 11.76
N TYR A 155 -4.50 20.59 11.86
CA TYR A 155 -3.83 19.95 10.72
C TYR A 155 -3.94 18.44 10.79
N CYS A 156 -4.39 17.86 9.70
CA CYS A 156 -4.51 16.43 9.47
C CYS A 156 -3.23 15.87 8.84
N ALA A 157 -3.15 14.54 8.76
CA ALA A 157 -2.01 13.82 8.23
C ALA A 157 -2.46 12.84 7.13
N GLU A 158 -1.72 12.75 6.02
CA GLU A 158 -1.93 11.76 4.96
C GLU A 158 -0.62 11.43 4.27
N VAL A 159 -0.43 10.13 3.99
CA VAL A 159 0.62 9.64 3.11
C VAL A 159 0.02 8.90 1.93
N VAL A 160 0.67 9.02 0.78
CA VAL A 160 0.21 8.45 -0.50
C VAL A 160 1.35 7.67 -1.11
N SER A 161 1.08 6.42 -1.50
CA SER A 161 2.10 5.58 -2.12
C SER A 161 2.56 6.14 -3.46
N ALA A 162 3.86 6.00 -3.73
CA ALA A 162 4.46 6.47 -4.98
C ALA A 162 4.03 5.66 -6.21
N ARG A 163 3.55 4.44 -6.00
CA ARG A 163 3.14 3.53 -7.08
C ARG A 163 1.72 3.01 -6.87
N THR A 164 1.13 2.53 -7.96
CA THR A 164 -0.08 1.70 -7.96
C THR A 164 0.28 0.25 -7.64
N PHE A 165 -0.69 -0.49 -7.12
CA PHE A 165 -0.50 -1.89 -6.76
C PHE A 165 -1.39 -2.84 -7.58
N GLY A 166 -2.61 -2.42 -7.92
CA GLY A 166 -3.56 -3.23 -8.68
C GLY A 166 -4.23 -4.34 -7.87
N PHE A 167 -4.72 -5.36 -8.57
CA PHE A 167 -5.34 -6.53 -7.92
C PHE A 167 -4.34 -7.29 -7.06
N GLY A 168 -4.76 -7.61 -5.83
CA GLY A 168 -3.91 -8.30 -4.86
C GLY A 168 -4.43 -8.24 -3.44
N TRP A 169 -3.57 -8.65 -2.54
CA TRP A 169 -3.77 -8.61 -1.10
C TRP A 169 -3.15 -7.33 -0.54
N TYR A 170 -3.94 -6.57 0.18
CA TYR A 170 -3.55 -5.37 0.91
C TYR A 170 -3.69 -5.63 2.40
N ARG A 171 -2.65 -5.33 3.17
CA ARG A 171 -2.65 -5.54 4.62
C ARG A 171 -2.07 -4.33 5.34
N PHE A 172 -2.81 -3.87 6.33
CA PHE A 172 -2.42 -2.77 7.22
C PHE A 172 -2.36 -3.29 8.65
N VAL A 173 -1.28 -2.98 9.36
CA VAL A 173 -1.10 -3.34 10.77
C VAL A 173 -1.06 -2.07 11.60
N ILE A 174 -2.01 -1.93 12.51
CA ILE A 174 -2.14 -0.78 13.41
C ILE A 174 -1.61 -1.17 14.78
N GLU A 175 -0.76 -0.33 15.37
CA GLU A 175 -0.25 -0.45 16.75
C GLU A 175 -0.70 0.74 17.60
N SER A 176 -1.99 0.98 17.61
CA SER A 176 -2.65 2.02 18.40
C SER A 176 -3.99 1.56 18.91
N ARG A 177 -4.39 2.13 20.01
CA ARG A 177 -5.77 2.04 20.48
C ARG A 177 -6.63 2.95 19.60
N LEU A 178 -7.65 2.36 18.97
CA LEU A 178 -8.59 3.08 18.12
C LEU A 178 -9.90 3.45 18.85
N ASP A 179 -10.17 2.81 20.00
CA ASP A 179 -11.37 3.03 20.80
C ASP A 179 -11.35 4.36 21.57
N ASN A 180 -10.17 4.92 21.84
CA ASN A 180 -9.98 6.16 22.59
C ASN A 180 -9.82 7.41 21.71
N LEU A 181 -9.85 7.27 20.41
CA LEU A 181 -9.87 8.42 19.52
C LEU A 181 -11.20 9.17 19.62
N ASP A 182 -11.14 10.48 19.58
CA ASP A 182 -12.33 11.33 19.52
C ASP A 182 -13.27 10.95 18.37
N THR A 183 -14.56 11.15 18.53
CA THR A 183 -15.58 10.76 17.52
C THR A 183 -15.41 11.47 16.19
N ASN A 184 -14.86 12.68 16.20
CA ASN A 184 -14.60 13.48 14.99
C ASN A 184 -13.31 13.05 14.26
N ILE A 185 -12.51 12.13 14.83
CA ILE A 185 -11.27 11.68 14.21
C ILE A 185 -11.53 10.41 13.39
N VAL A 186 -11.13 10.44 12.14
CA VAL A 186 -11.24 9.34 11.19
C VAL A 186 -9.85 8.85 10.79
N LEU A 187 -9.63 7.55 10.84
CA LEU A 187 -8.47 6.88 10.23
C LEU A 187 -8.94 6.18 8.95
N GLY A 188 -8.35 6.55 7.81
CA GLY A 188 -8.58 5.88 6.53
C GLY A 188 -7.36 5.07 6.09
N LEU A 189 -7.61 3.84 5.61
CA LEU A 189 -6.63 2.91 5.05
C LEU A 189 -7.22 2.43 3.72
N PHE A 190 -6.80 2.99 2.59
CA PHE A 190 -7.61 2.86 1.37
C PHE A 190 -6.81 2.92 0.07
N THR A 191 -7.48 2.54 -1.02
CA THR A 191 -7.04 2.83 -2.39
C THR A 191 -7.78 4.05 -2.92
N TRP A 192 -7.16 4.82 -3.81
CA TRP A 192 -7.76 5.98 -4.43
C TRP A 192 -7.17 6.27 -5.81
N SER A 193 -8.04 6.64 -6.73
CA SER A 193 -7.68 7.22 -8.03
C SER A 193 -8.35 8.59 -8.19
N ASP A 194 -7.68 9.53 -8.84
CA ASP A 194 -8.29 10.81 -9.18
C ASP A 194 -9.35 10.66 -10.30
N ASP A 195 -9.38 9.52 -11.00
CA ASP A 195 -10.38 9.17 -12.01
C ASP A 195 -11.73 8.85 -11.34
N PRO A 196 -12.82 9.58 -11.63
CA PRO A 196 -14.14 9.32 -11.05
C PRO A 196 -14.79 8.03 -11.60
N ALA A 197 -14.27 7.45 -12.70
CA ALA A 197 -14.70 6.14 -13.15
C ALA A 197 -14.47 5.11 -12.04
N TRP A 198 -15.37 4.15 -11.89
CA TRP A 198 -15.33 3.14 -10.84
C TRP A 198 -15.30 3.71 -9.42
N ALA A 199 -15.97 4.86 -9.19
CA ALA A 199 -16.02 5.56 -7.90
C ALA A 199 -14.62 5.74 -7.29
N HIS A 200 -13.69 6.29 -8.08
CA HIS A 200 -12.29 6.54 -7.70
C HIS A 200 -11.48 5.26 -7.36
N ARG A 201 -11.97 4.06 -7.69
CA ARG A 201 -11.35 2.77 -7.30
C ARG A 201 -11.10 2.69 -5.81
N GLU A 202 -11.99 3.29 -5.02
CA GLU A 202 -11.81 3.44 -3.58
C GLU A 202 -12.38 2.24 -2.84
N ILE A 203 -11.50 1.59 -2.08
CA ILE A 203 -11.76 0.44 -1.21
C ILE A 203 -11.17 0.78 0.14
N ASP A 204 -12.01 0.82 1.20
CA ASP A 204 -11.65 1.41 2.47
C ASP A 204 -11.75 0.46 3.65
N PHE A 205 -10.81 0.64 4.58
CA PHE A 205 -11.02 0.46 6.01
C PHE A 205 -11.09 1.85 6.65
N GLU A 206 -12.16 2.13 7.37
CA GLU A 206 -12.26 3.38 8.08
C GLU A 206 -12.59 3.16 9.56
N ARG A 207 -11.79 3.81 10.43
CA ARG A 207 -12.22 4.06 11.81
C ARG A 207 -13.11 5.28 11.79
N LEU A 208 -14.40 5.07 11.90
CA LEU A 208 -15.43 6.11 11.86
C LEU A 208 -16.57 5.78 12.82
N CYS A 209 -16.90 6.71 13.72
CA CYS A 209 -17.97 6.51 14.71
C CYS A 209 -19.37 6.83 14.17
N MET A 210 -19.49 7.63 13.12
CA MET A 210 -20.77 7.97 12.50
C MET A 210 -21.17 6.90 11.49
N ASP A 211 -22.47 6.59 11.45
CA ASP A 211 -23.07 5.79 10.38
C ASP A 211 -23.29 6.62 9.10
N THR A 212 -23.84 6.02 8.06
CA THR A 212 -24.16 6.68 6.79
C THR A 212 -25.20 7.82 6.91
N THR A 213 -25.81 8.00 8.07
CA THR A 213 -26.75 9.09 8.37
C THR A 213 -26.16 10.16 9.29
N GLY A 214 -24.87 10.03 9.64
CA GLY A 214 -24.16 10.93 10.55
C GLY A 214 -24.47 10.68 12.04
N ARG A 215 -25.02 9.51 12.40
CA ARG A 215 -25.35 9.15 13.78
C ARG A 215 -24.33 8.19 14.36
N ILE A 216 -24.07 8.29 15.67
CA ILE A 216 -23.28 7.34 16.41
C ILE A 216 -24.13 6.09 16.69
N ASP A 217 -23.79 4.96 16.04
CA ASP A 217 -24.51 3.67 16.11
C ASP A 217 -23.89 2.65 17.06
N GLY A 218 -22.78 3.02 17.76
CA GLY A 218 -22.04 2.15 18.64
C GLY A 218 -20.95 1.31 17.95
N ASN A 219 -20.91 1.31 16.61
CA ASN A 219 -19.78 0.82 15.83
C ASN A 219 -18.71 1.92 15.73
N ASN A 220 -17.48 1.54 15.47
CA ASN A 220 -16.38 2.46 15.37
C ASN A 220 -15.42 2.12 14.22
N PHE A 221 -15.81 1.18 13.37
CA PHE A 221 -15.05 0.76 12.20
C PHE A 221 -15.96 0.28 11.08
N GLN A 222 -15.47 0.36 9.84
CA GLN A 222 -16.23 -0.10 8.68
C GLN A 222 -15.34 -0.57 7.54
N PHE A 223 -15.91 -1.44 6.71
CA PHE A 223 -15.45 -1.77 5.37
C PHE A 223 -16.31 -0.99 4.36
N VAL A 224 -15.70 -0.42 3.35
CA VAL A 224 -16.41 0.30 2.30
C VAL A 224 -15.86 -0.09 0.93
N VAL A 225 -16.74 -0.22 -0.04
CA VAL A 225 -16.40 -0.15 -1.47
C VAL A 225 -17.26 0.97 -2.05
N GLN A 226 -16.62 2.02 -2.54
CA GLN A 226 -17.32 3.22 -2.99
C GLN A 226 -18.23 2.95 -4.22
N PRO A 227 -19.35 3.72 -4.39
CA PRO A 227 -19.81 4.81 -3.54
C PRO A 227 -20.59 4.31 -2.30
N TRP A 228 -20.24 4.83 -1.14
CA TRP A 228 -20.80 4.41 0.17
C TRP A 228 -22.30 4.63 0.32
N GLU A 229 -22.90 5.55 -0.46
CA GLU A 229 -24.34 5.86 -0.43
C GLU A 229 -25.20 4.71 -0.97
N MET A 230 -24.60 3.81 -1.74
CA MET A 230 -25.32 2.69 -2.35
C MET A 230 -25.60 1.57 -1.34
N PRO A 231 -26.80 1.01 -1.31
CA PRO A 231 -27.09 -0.12 -0.45
C PRO A 231 -26.14 -1.31 -0.66
N GLY A 232 -25.62 -1.85 0.44
CA GLY A 232 -24.71 -3.00 0.39
C GLY A 232 -23.24 -2.67 0.10
N HIS A 233 -22.87 -1.38 0.12
CA HIS A 233 -21.49 -0.92 -0.08
C HIS A 233 -20.73 -0.65 1.23
N VAL A 234 -21.38 -0.75 2.38
CA VAL A 234 -20.81 -0.50 3.71
C VAL A 234 -21.15 -1.64 4.66
N VAL A 235 -20.17 -2.13 5.41
CA VAL A 235 -20.35 -3.02 6.55
C VAL A 235 -19.67 -2.41 7.76
N ARG A 236 -20.45 -2.19 8.84
CA ARG A 236 -19.97 -1.57 10.07
C ARG A 236 -19.81 -2.59 11.17
N PHE A 237 -18.74 -2.45 11.96
CA PHE A 237 -18.45 -3.34 13.09
C PHE A 237 -17.74 -2.58 14.21
N LYS A 238 -17.48 -3.29 15.31
CA LYS A 238 -16.85 -2.71 16.49
C LYS A 238 -15.47 -3.30 16.73
N VAL A 239 -14.46 -2.44 16.82
CA VAL A 239 -13.16 -2.77 17.41
C VAL A 239 -13.31 -2.69 18.93
N PRO A 240 -13.00 -3.77 19.69
CA PRO A 240 -13.19 -3.80 21.13
C PRO A 240 -12.39 -2.72 21.86
N PRO A 241 -12.88 -2.25 23.01
CA PRO A 241 -12.11 -1.36 23.88
C PRO A 241 -10.78 -2.01 24.28
N GLN A 242 -9.75 -1.17 24.42
CA GLN A 242 -8.40 -1.55 24.83
C GLN A 242 -7.63 -2.46 23.86
N ALA A 243 -8.12 -2.71 22.65
CA ALA A 243 -7.32 -3.33 21.61
C ALA A 243 -6.14 -2.42 21.25
N THR A 244 -4.91 -2.84 21.58
CA THR A 244 -3.69 -2.06 21.34
C THR A 244 -3.12 -2.26 19.94
N SER A 245 -3.61 -3.25 19.22
CA SER A 245 -3.22 -3.54 17.84
C SER A 245 -4.35 -4.21 17.07
N SER A 246 -4.36 -3.99 15.75
CA SER A 246 -5.28 -4.64 14.82
C SER A 246 -4.65 -4.84 13.45
N VAL A 247 -5.17 -5.81 12.71
CA VAL A 247 -4.74 -6.13 11.34
C VAL A 247 -5.96 -6.09 10.43
N HIS A 248 -5.87 -5.29 9.40
CA HIS A 248 -6.92 -5.11 8.39
C HIS A 248 -6.38 -5.57 7.04
N THR A 249 -7.10 -6.48 6.40
CA THR A 249 -6.67 -7.10 5.13
C THR A 249 -7.84 -7.14 4.16
N PHE A 250 -7.63 -6.70 2.93
CA PHE A 250 -8.54 -7.05 1.84
C PHE A 250 -7.79 -7.73 0.69
N CYS A 251 -8.49 -8.64 0.01
CA CYS A 251 -8.10 -9.16 -1.28
C CYS A 251 -8.97 -8.53 -2.35
N TRP A 252 -8.37 -7.77 -3.22
CA TRP A 252 -9.03 -7.19 -4.38
C TRP A 252 -8.74 -8.04 -5.60
N GLU A 253 -9.80 -8.60 -6.18
CA GLU A 253 -9.74 -9.49 -7.34
C GLU A 253 -10.82 -9.12 -8.38
N PRO A 254 -10.68 -9.49 -9.65
CA PRO A 254 -11.74 -9.25 -10.62
C PRO A 254 -13.05 -9.87 -10.14
N GLY A 255 -14.08 -9.02 -9.94
CA GLY A 255 -15.41 -9.44 -9.52
C GLY A 255 -15.63 -9.62 -8.00
N ALA A 256 -14.61 -9.40 -7.14
CA ALA A 256 -14.82 -9.45 -5.69
C ALA A 256 -13.80 -8.63 -4.91
N VAL A 257 -14.22 -8.14 -3.72
CA VAL A 257 -13.31 -7.64 -2.67
C VAL A 257 -13.62 -8.41 -1.38
N ARG A 258 -12.61 -9.06 -0.80
CA ARG A 258 -12.74 -9.86 0.43
C ARG A 258 -12.05 -9.18 1.57
N PHE A 259 -12.80 -8.70 2.53
CA PHE A 259 -12.30 -8.00 3.71
C PHE A 259 -12.17 -8.90 4.93
N ARG A 260 -11.23 -8.57 5.77
CA ARG A 260 -11.04 -9.17 7.08
C ARG A 260 -10.33 -8.24 8.05
N SER A 261 -10.89 -8.10 9.24
CA SER A 261 -10.28 -7.37 10.34
C SER A 261 -10.10 -8.28 11.56
N ARG A 262 -9.00 -8.08 12.31
CA ARG A 262 -8.64 -8.86 13.50
C ARG A 262 -8.04 -7.95 14.57
N VAL A 263 -8.23 -8.32 15.84
CA VAL A 263 -7.46 -7.76 16.95
C VAL A 263 -6.15 -8.54 17.12
N GLY A 264 -5.11 -7.83 17.55
CA GLY A 264 -3.78 -8.38 17.79
C GLY A 264 -2.84 -8.16 16.59
N GLY A 265 -1.64 -8.69 16.72
CA GLY A 265 -0.60 -8.60 15.70
C GLY A 265 -0.82 -9.55 14.51
N LEU A 266 0.22 -9.65 13.69
CA LEU A 266 0.25 -10.53 12.51
C LEU A 266 -0.05 -11.98 12.91
N ALA A 267 -0.86 -12.62 12.09
CA ALA A 267 -1.16 -14.05 12.15
C ALA A 267 -1.50 -14.55 10.74
N PRO A 268 -1.48 -15.87 10.51
CA PRO A 268 -1.85 -16.44 9.22
C PRO A 268 -3.19 -15.91 8.72
N LEU A 269 -3.33 -15.70 7.39
CA LEU A 269 -4.61 -15.32 6.79
C LEU A 269 -5.72 -16.34 7.10
N SER A 270 -5.36 -17.62 7.30
CA SER A 270 -6.28 -18.68 7.69
C SER A 270 -6.68 -18.66 9.18
N ALA A 271 -6.00 -17.87 10.04
CA ALA A 271 -6.32 -17.86 11.47
C ALA A 271 -7.74 -17.35 11.71
N THR A 272 -8.53 -18.11 12.48
CA THR A 272 -9.92 -17.79 12.82
C THR A 272 -10.08 -17.12 14.19
N THR A 273 -8.99 -17.02 14.96
CA THR A 273 -9.01 -16.38 16.28
C THR A 273 -8.93 -14.86 16.15
N ASN A 274 -9.59 -14.18 17.10
CA ASN A 274 -9.57 -12.70 17.20
C ASN A 274 -10.09 -11.97 15.96
N VAL A 275 -10.86 -12.64 15.11
CA VAL A 275 -11.53 -12.00 13.97
C VAL A 275 -12.61 -11.08 14.51
N LEU A 276 -12.60 -9.85 14.07
CA LEU A 276 -13.60 -8.83 14.37
C LEU A 276 -14.77 -8.94 13.41
N ASP A 277 -14.46 -8.93 12.12
CA ASP A 277 -15.45 -9.07 11.06
C ASP A 277 -14.80 -9.52 9.75
N THR A 278 -15.64 -10.02 8.83
CA THR A 278 -15.30 -10.41 7.48
C THR A 278 -16.42 -10.03 6.53
N TRP A 279 -16.07 -9.59 5.34
CA TRP A 279 -17.05 -9.27 4.31
C TRP A 279 -16.55 -9.67 2.91
N VAL A 280 -17.46 -10.16 2.09
CA VAL A 280 -17.22 -10.42 0.68
C VAL A 280 -18.17 -9.56 -0.15
N TYR A 281 -17.60 -8.56 -0.81
CA TYR A 281 -18.31 -7.67 -1.72
C TYR A 281 -18.21 -8.19 -3.15
N THR A 282 -19.35 -8.31 -3.85
CA THR A 282 -19.42 -8.86 -5.21
C THR A 282 -20.38 -8.09 -6.13
N LEU A 283 -20.83 -6.89 -5.71
CA LEU A 283 -21.77 -6.10 -6.53
C LEU A 283 -21.06 -5.48 -7.74
N VAL A 284 -20.57 -4.25 -7.61
CA VAL A 284 -19.83 -3.56 -8.68
C VAL A 284 -18.39 -3.37 -8.24
N THR A 285 -17.56 -4.38 -8.53
CA THR A 285 -16.14 -4.35 -8.12
C THR A 285 -15.36 -3.35 -8.96
N PRO A 286 -14.61 -2.41 -8.36
CA PRO A 286 -13.76 -1.51 -9.11
C PRO A 286 -12.77 -2.26 -10.00
N GLN A 287 -12.48 -1.71 -11.17
CA GLN A 287 -11.38 -2.19 -12.01
C GLN A 287 -10.09 -1.51 -11.57
N SER A 288 -9.01 -2.27 -11.50
CA SER A 288 -7.68 -1.70 -11.27
C SER A 288 -7.28 -0.73 -12.39
N GLY A 289 -6.58 0.33 -12.04
CA GLY A 289 -6.15 1.35 -12.98
C GLY A 289 -4.95 2.14 -12.46
N ASP A 290 -5.13 3.40 -12.09
CA ASP A 290 -4.10 4.31 -11.61
C ASP A 290 -4.22 4.63 -10.10
N GLU A 291 -4.95 3.79 -9.35
CA GLU A 291 -5.11 3.95 -7.91
C GLU A 291 -3.77 3.82 -7.17
N ASN A 292 -3.62 4.62 -6.13
CA ASN A 292 -2.56 4.48 -5.14
C ASN A 292 -3.15 4.11 -3.77
N VAL A 293 -2.30 3.68 -2.86
CA VAL A 293 -2.68 3.44 -1.47
C VAL A 293 -2.49 4.73 -0.69
N ARG A 294 -3.48 5.03 0.16
CA ARG A 294 -3.44 6.18 1.06
C ARG A 294 -3.68 5.74 2.49
N ILE A 295 -3.00 6.41 3.40
CA ILE A 295 -3.18 6.24 4.84
C ILE A 295 -3.32 7.63 5.43
N ASN A 296 -4.48 7.94 6.05
CA ASN A 296 -4.72 9.25 6.59
C ASN A 296 -5.37 9.24 7.98
N LEU A 297 -5.18 10.34 8.69
CA LEU A 297 -5.84 10.66 9.94
C LEU A 297 -6.41 12.07 9.79
N TRP A 298 -7.74 12.20 9.82
CA TRP A 298 -8.43 13.42 9.43
C TRP A 298 -9.66 13.72 10.31
N LEU A 299 -10.24 14.91 10.15
CA LEU A 299 -11.34 15.40 10.97
C LEU A 299 -12.64 15.37 10.17
N TYR A 300 -13.62 14.62 10.67
CA TYR A 300 -14.96 14.52 10.08
C TYR A 300 -15.60 15.92 9.92
N ASP A 301 -16.01 16.26 8.70
CA ASP A 301 -16.50 17.59 8.31
C ASP A 301 -15.58 18.77 8.73
N GLY A 302 -14.29 18.52 8.90
CA GLY A 302 -13.34 19.53 9.36
C GLY A 302 -13.59 20.02 10.80
N MET A 303 -14.39 19.28 11.57
CA MET A 303 -14.71 19.61 12.96
C MET A 303 -13.53 19.25 13.89
N PRO A 304 -13.11 20.16 14.77
CA PRO A 304 -12.10 19.86 15.77
C PRO A 304 -12.46 18.63 16.62
N PRO A 305 -11.47 17.94 17.21
CA PRO A 305 -11.76 16.93 18.21
C PRO A 305 -12.60 17.51 19.32
N GLY A 306 -13.72 16.87 19.67
CA GLY A 306 -14.66 17.34 20.69
C GLY A 306 -14.05 17.44 22.09
N ASN A 307 -12.99 16.66 22.34
CA ASN A 307 -12.19 16.71 23.56
C ASN A 307 -11.10 17.79 23.55
N GLY A 308 -10.87 18.46 22.42
CA GLY A 308 -9.87 19.52 22.26
C GLY A 308 -8.42 19.05 22.27
N HIS A 309 -8.15 17.74 22.18
CA HIS A 309 -6.81 17.18 22.24
C HIS A 309 -6.30 16.73 20.86
N GLU A 310 -5.01 16.87 20.66
CA GLU A 310 -4.30 16.25 19.55
C GLU A 310 -4.39 14.71 19.63
N ALA A 311 -4.25 14.05 18.51
CA ALA A 311 -4.34 12.58 18.45
C ALA A 311 -3.29 12.00 17.52
N GLU A 312 -2.88 10.77 17.82
CA GLU A 312 -1.87 10.03 17.07
C GLU A 312 -2.32 8.61 16.81
N VAL A 313 -2.02 8.12 15.61
CA VAL A 313 -2.16 6.71 15.22
C VAL A 313 -0.83 6.22 14.65
N ILE A 314 -0.43 5.01 15.07
CA ILE A 314 0.77 4.33 14.63
C ILE A 314 0.36 3.18 13.71
N VAL A 315 0.85 3.21 12.48
CA VAL A 315 0.75 2.14 11.50
C VAL A 315 2.11 1.45 11.44
N SER A 316 2.18 0.24 11.97
CA SER A 316 3.48 -0.45 12.06
C SER A 316 3.89 -1.10 10.75
N ARG A 317 2.91 -1.41 9.86
CA ARG A 317 3.22 -2.10 8.61
C ARG A 317 2.13 -1.92 7.57
N PHE A 318 2.56 -1.82 6.32
CA PHE A 318 1.77 -2.02 5.12
C PHE A 318 2.42 -3.13 4.28
N ASP A 319 1.62 -4.08 3.78
CA ASP A 319 2.09 -5.09 2.84
C ASP A 319 1.15 -5.16 1.64
N PHE A 320 1.72 -5.36 0.47
CA PHE A 320 1.01 -5.73 -0.75
C PHE A 320 1.58 -7.03 -1.31
N SER A 321 0.67 -7.90 -1.77
CA SER A 321 1.04 -9.10 -2.52
C SER A 321 0.10 -9.28 -3.72
N PRO A 322 0.63 -9.45 -4.95
CA PRO A 322 -0.19 -9.75 -6.11
C PRO A 322 -1.01 -11.04 -5.92
N LEU A 323 -2.13 -11.18 -6.62
CA LEU A 323 -3.07 -12.32 -6.47
C LEU A 323 -2.40 -13.70 -6.54
N ALA A 324 -1.38 -13.85 -7.38
CA ALA A 324 -0.70 -15.13 -7.59
C ALA A 324 0.24 -15.54 -6.45
N LYS A 325 0.51 -14.66 -5.48
CA LYS A 325 1.45 -14.93 -4.37
C LYS A 325 0.85 -14.40 -3.06
N PRO A 326 0.75 -15.23 -2.02
CA PRO A 326 0.40 -14.75 -0.69
C PRO A 326 1.47 -13.77 -0.18
N PHE A 327 1.19 -13.07 0.93
CA PHE A 327 2.16 -12.17 1.54
C PHE A 327 3.51 -12.89 1.78
N PRO A 328 4.65 -12.15 1.68
CA PRO A 328 5.92 -12.74 2.01
C PRO A 328 5.90 -13.24 3.46
N PRO A 329 6.60 -14.34 3.75
CA PRO A 329 6.65 -14.90 5.11
C PRO A 329 7.22 -13.87 6.08
N VAL A 330 6.62 -13.80 7.26
CA VAL A 330 6.97 -12.84 8.30
C VAL A 330 7.42 -13.56 9.55
N VAL A 331 8.61 -13.23 10.06
CA VAL A 331 9.04 -13.64 11.40
C VAL A 331 8.23 -12.85 12.42
N ILE A 332 7.35 -13.51 13.15
CA ILE A 332 6.53 -12.88 14.19
C ILE A 332 7.15 -12.96 15.58
N ARG A 333 8.13 -13.86 15.77
CA ARG A 333 8.84 -14.03 17.04
C ARG A 333 10.22 -14.62 16.81
N ALA A 334 11.21 -14.05 17.50
CA ALA A 334 12.52 -14.62 17.68
C ALA A 334 12.78 -14.81 19.20
N SER A 335 13.24 -15.98 19.62
CA SER A 335 13.50 -16.29 21.04
C SER A 335 14.82 -17.00 21.17
N LEU A 336 15.62 -16.60 22.16
CA LEU A 336 16.84 -17.31 22.54
C LEU A 336 16.47 -18.40 23.58
N ILE A 337 16.74 -19.67 23.24
CA ILE A 337 16.50 -20.83 24.11
C ILE A 337 17.82 -21.61 24.24
N GLY A 338 18.50 -21.43 25.37
CA GLY A 338 19.86 -21.94 25.55
C GLY A 338 20.81 -21.27 24.52
N THR A 339 21.49 -22.09 23.73
CA THR A 339 22.38 -21.64 22.65
C THR A 339 21.70 -21.61 21.28
N ASN A 340 20.38 -21.66 21.23
CA ASN A 340 19.62 -21.70 20.00
C ASN A 340 18.73 -20.47 19.86
N ILE A 341 18.65 -19.93 18.65
CA ILE A 341 17.59 -18.98 18.26
C ILE A 341 16.46 -19.78 17.63
N VAL A 342 15.24 -19.60 18.16
CA VAL A 342 14.02 -20.12 17.58
C VAL A 342 13.27 -18.99 16.91
N LEU A 343 13.06 -19.12 15.58
CA LEU A 343 12.29 -18.20 14.76
C LEU A 343 10.93 -18.83 14.47
N ILE A 344 9.87 -18.08 14.74
CA ILE A 344 8.50 -18.48 14.44
C ILE A 344 7.89 -17.43 13.52
N GLY A 345 7.16 -17.86 12.51
CA GLY A 345 6.52 -16.95 11.58
C GLY A 345 5.35 -17.54 10.82
N THR A 346 4.81 -16.75 9.91
CA THR A 346 3.57 -17.00 9.19
C THR A 346 3.63 -16.46 7.77
N ASP A 347 2.54 -16.63 7.02
CA ASP A 347 2.32 -16.11 5.66
C ASP A 347 3.25 -16.71 4.59
N GLY A 348 3.88 -17.86 4.87
CA GLY A 348 4.56 -18.63 3.85
C GLY A 348 3.59 -19.37 2.92
N VAL A 349 4.09 -19.81 1.78
CA VAL A 349 3.31 -20.65 0.86
C VAL A 349 3.07 -22.02 1.51
N PRO A 350 1.82 -22.44 1.77
CA PRO A 350 1.53 -23.73 2.37
C PRO A 350 2.26 -24.88 1.68
N GLY A 351 3.06 -25.65 2.44
CA GLY A 351 3.89 -26.73 1.91
C GLY A 351 5.08 -26.31 1.04
N GLY A 352 5.24 -25.03 0.77
CA GLY A 352 6.38 -24.50 0.01
C GLY A 352 7.70 -24.55 0.78
N SER A 353 8.83 -24.42 0.08
CA SER A 353 10.16 -24.41 0.67
C SER A 353 10.70 -23.00 0.88
N TYR A 354 11.51 -22.82 1.89
CA TYR A 354 12.27 -21.58 2.13
C TYR A 354 13.70 -21.88 2.54
N LEU A 355 14.58 -20.97 2.17
CA LEU A 355 15.98 -20.95 2.60
C LEU A 355 16.13 -19.87 3.69
N LEU A 356 16.63 -20.27 4.85
CA LEU A 356 17.00 -19.31 5.90
C LEU A 356 18.42 -18.81 5.62
N LEU A 357 18.55 -17.51 5.49
CA LEU A 357 19.81 -16.80 5.31
C LEU A 357 20.18 -16.03 6.59
N SER A 358 21.48 -15.82 6.79
CA SER A 358 22.01 -15.04 7.92
C SER A 358 23.12 -14.11 7.47
N SER A 359 23.20 -12.93 8.08
CA SER A 359 24.29 -11.98 7.92
C SER A 359 24.60 -11.26 9.22
N SER A 360 25.84 -10.82 9.41
CA SER A 360 26.24 -9.86 10.45
C SER A 360 26.02 -8.40 10.01
N GLU A 361 25.73 -8.16 8.73
CA GLU A 361 25.56 -6.84 8.13
C GLU A 361 24.23 -6.76 7.39
N LEU A 362 23.34 -5.88 7.85
CA LEU A 362 22.02 -5.68 7.27
C LEU A 362 22.07 -5.07 5.86
N GLY A 363 23.07 -4.26 5.55
CA GLY A 363 23.20 -3.54 4.28
C GLY A 363 23.69 -4.40 3.09
N LEU A 364 24.05 -5.66 3.31
CA LEU A 364 24.48 -6.53 2.22
C LEU A 364 23.29 -7.02 1.38
N PRO A 365 23.46 -7.18 0.05
CA PRO A 365 22.45 -7.79 -0.80
C PRO A 365 22.20 -9.25 -0.37
N ALA A 366 20.96 -9.73 -0.51
CA ALA A 366 20.56 -11.07 -0.05
C ALA A 366 21.43 -12.21 -0.62
N CYS A 367 21.98 -12.07 -1.83
CA CYS A 367 22.89 -13.03 -2.45
C CYS A 367 24.25 -13.15 -1.74
N ALA A 368 24.61 -12.18 -0.91
CA ALA A 368 25.83 -12.20 -0.09
C ALA A 368 25.58 -12.75 1.33
N TRP A 369 24.36 -13.07 1.69
CA TRP A 369 24.02 -13.65 2.98
C TRP A 369 24.32 -15.15 2.99
N MET A 370 24.78 -15.65 4.12
CA MET A 370 25.15 -17.05 4.29
C MET A 370 23.89 -17.92 4.41
N PRO A 371 23.70 -18.94 3.55
CA PRO A 371 22.61 -19.89 3.71
C PRO A 371 22.85 -20.79 4.94
N LEU A 372 21.82 -20.92 5.79
CA LEU A 372 21.89 -21.75 6.99
C LEU A 372 21.19 -23.09 6.80
N GLN A 373 19.93 -23.06 6.41
CA GLN A 373 19.11 -24.27 6.26
C GLN A 373 17.93 -24.06 5.33
N THR A 374 17.53 -25.13 4.63
CA THR A 374 16.28 -25.18 3.86
C THR A 374 15.23 -25.90 4.69
N ASN A 375 14.02 -25.33 4.79
CA ASN A 375 12.88 -25.87 5.51
C ASN A 375 11.60 -25.73 4.68
N ARG A 376 10.49 -26.24 5.21
CA ARG A 376 9.16 -26.11 4.59
C ARG A 376 8.19 -25.41 5.54
N PHE A 377 7.27 -24.67 4.95
CA PHE A 377 6.09 -24.17 5.65
C PHE A 377 5.11 -25.31 5.93
N ASP A 378 4.37 -25.23 7.02
CA ASP A 378 3.27 -26.15 7.28
C ASP A 378 2.08 -25.94 6.32
N ALA A 379 1.04 -26.74 6.47
CA ALA A 379 -0.17 -26.65 5.66
C ALA A 379 -0.96 -25.32 5.82
N ALA A 380 -0.65 -24.54 6.85
CA ALA A 380 -1.23 -23.22 7.11
C ALA A 380 -0.29 -22.05 6.72
N GLY A 381 0.91 -22.36 6.17
CA GLY A 381 1.91 -21.34 5.83
C GLY A 381 2.72 -20.84 7.03
N ASN A 382 2.66 -21.50 8.18
CA ASN A 382 3.49 -21.16 9.32
C ASN A 382 4.86 -21.84 9.24
N PHE A 383 5.81 -21.32 9.98
CA PHE A 383 7.11 -21.96 10.15
C PHE A 383 7.64 -21.80 11.57
N THR A 384 8.42 -22.77 11.96
CA THR A 384 9.28 -22.72 13.15
C THR A 384 10.63 -23.27 12.74
N CYS A 385 11.69 -22.50 12.90
CA CYS A 385 13.03 -22.96 12.65
C CYS A 385 13.96 -22.64 13.82
N THR A 386 14.89 -23.54 14.09
CA THR A 386 15.86 -23.44 15.17
C THR A 386 17.25 -23.33 14.58
N VAL A 387 17.97 -22.30 15.00
CA VAL A 387 19.35 -22.04 14.58
C VAL A 387 20.27 -22.15 15.79
N GLY A 388 21.22 -23.08 15.76
CA GLY A 388 22.30 -23.17 16.76
C GLY A 388 23.26 -21.99 16.63
N LEU A 389 23.57 -21.34 17.74
CA LEU A 389 24.61 -20.33 17.80
C LEU A 389 25.93 -21.03 18.21
N ALA A 390 26.92 -21.03 17.31
CA ALA A 390 28.25 -21.48 17.69
C ALA A 390 28.90 -20.45 18.63
N GLU A 391 29.66 -20.90 19.64
CA GLU A 391 30.30 -20.05 20.65
C GLU A 391 31.22 -18.94 20.11
N THR A 392 31.66 -19.03 18.85
CA THR A 392 32.57 -18.09 18.19
C THR A 392 31.89 -17.12 17.22
N GLN A 393 30.55 -17.00 17.24
CA GLN A 393 29.78 -16.21 16.26
C GLN A 393 29.64 -14.75 16.72
N PRO A 394 29.52 -13.77 15.78
CA PRO A 394 29.38 -12.37 16.12
C PRO A 394 28.11 -12.13 16.97
N GLN A 395 28.18 -11.14 17.87
CA GLN A 395 27.11 -10.80 18.84
C GLN A 395 25.77 -10.40 18.19
N PHE A 396 25.77 -9.99 16.93
CA PHE A 396 24.58 -9.56 16.19
C PHE A 396 24.45 -10.39 14.91
N ARG A 397 23.23 -10.86 14.65
CA ARG A 397 22.86 -11.53 13.41
C ARG A 397 21.51 -11.08 12.92
N PHE A 398 21.44 -10.91 11.62
CA PHE A 398 20.22 -10.70 10.87
C PHE A 398 19.82 -12.02 10.19
N PHE A 399 18.51 -12.25 10.09
CA PHE A 399 17.94 -13.41 9.44
C PHE A 399 16.98 -12.99 8.34
N LEU A 400 17.01 -13.69 7.22
CA LEU A 400 16.13 -13.47 6.08
C LEU A 400 15.60 -14.82 5.59
N LEU A 401 14.30 -14.89 5.28
CA LEU A 401 13.73 -16.03 4.60
C LEU A 401 13.62 -15.72 3.10
N GLN A 402 14.24 -16.57 2.30
CA GLN A 402 14.13 -16.53 0.84
C GLN A 402 13.25 -17.70 0.38
N LEU A 403 12.14 -17.40 -0.30
CA LEU A 403 11.27 -18.41 -0.92
C LEU A 403 12.02 -19.12 -2.04
N GLN A 404 11.78 -20.42 -2.17
CA GLN A 404 12.35 -21.28 -3.23
C GLN A 404 11.27 -21.73 -4.21
#